data_168d88fb461bf6172e6dfbe7793d4910
#
_entry.id   168d88fb461bf6172e6dfbe7793d4910
#
_cell.length_a   1.000
_cell.length_b   1.000
_cell.length_c   1.000
_cell.angle_alpha   90.00
_cell.angle_beta   90.00
_cell.angle_gamma   90.00
#
_symmetry.space_group_name_H-M   'P 1'
#
loop_
_entity.id
_entity.type
_entity.pdbx_description
1 polymer ?
#
loop_
_entity_poly.entity_id
_entity_poly.type
_entity_poly.pdbx_seq_one_letter_code
_entity_poly.pdbx_strand_id
1 'polypeptide(L)'
;DLIGGRNYADNQFNHAFDAKRQAGSSIKPMLVYGPAIESGLMGSESMVSDYAAKWRTGENAGEPIVNATNRGTNTFMSIRESLEVSSNIAATNIFQDLWEKEGDHFYAYTNYLSKMGYPEDNSWAYESAPLGVTDVTVLNQTNGFQTFANNGVYQQGYIIESIKDNEGEVLYQHEAKPVQVFSEATASIMTDMMRSVIDEQKTSSFKSVISGLDWNLGNADWVGKTGSTNNWSDSWLVVSTPSITISSWSGRDDNKGTDSAAGTRTANYMAYLINRIYQTNQEVFGVNQKFELSSDVKKAQVSKFTG
;
A
#
# COMPACT_ATOMS: atom_id res chain seq x y z
N ASP A 1 -11.73 -12.27 6.66
CA ASP A 1 -11.91 -13.02 7.89
C ASP A 1 -10.94 -12.51 8.96
N LEU A 2 -11.44 -12.32 10.15
CA LEU A 2 -10.75 -11.68 11.26
C LEU A 2 -10.58 -12.71 12.36
N ILE A 3 -9.54 -13.50 12.22
CA ILE A 3 -9.21 -14.51 13.22
C ILE A 3 -8.19 -13.88 14.17
N GLY A 4 -8.61 -13.61 15.41
CA GLY A 4 -7.72 -13.29 16.52
C GLY A 4 -6.80 -14.47 16.85
N GLY A 5 -6.12 -14.43 17.98
CA GLY A 5 -5.23 -15.50 18.43
C GLY A 5 -5.92 -16.86 18.59
N ARG A 6 -5.12 -17.94 18.66
CA ARG A 6 -5.62 -19.31 18.80
C ARG A 6 -6.37 -19.58 20.11
N ASN A 7 -6.05 -18.82 21.16
CA ASN A 7 -6.67 -18.90 22.48
C ASN A 7 -7.53 -17.66 22.71
N TYR A 8 -8.65 -17.56 22.01
CA TYR A 8 -9.55 -16.41 22.07
C TYR A 8 -10.06 -16.11 23.49
N ALA A 9 -10.19 -17.13 24.33
CA ALA A 9 -10.57 -16.95 25.72
C ALA A 9 -9.51 -16.20 26.55
N ASP A 10 -8.24 -16.33 26.18
CA ASP A 10 -7.10 -15.76 26.91
C ASP A 10 -6.61 -14.45 26.29
N ASN A 11 -6.81 -14.25 24.99
CA ASN A 11 -6.37 -13.08 24.27
C ASN A 11 -7.37 -12.72 23.16
N GLN A 12 -8.14 -11.66 23.40
CA GLN A 12 -9.12 -11.12 22.46
C GLN A 12 -8.55 -9.99 21.57
N PHE A 13 -7.25 -9.69 21.69
CA PHE A 13 -6.60 -8.66 20.90
C PHE A 13 -6.54 -9.07 19.42
N ASN A 14 -7.18 -8.26 18.58
CA ASN A 14 -7.25 -8.50 17.15
C ASN A 14 -6.17 -7.70 16.42
N HIS A 15 -5.11 -8.37 15.98
CA HIS A 15 -3.97 -7.73 15.30
C HIS A 15 -4.36 -7.00 14.01
N ALA A 16 -5.48 -7.33 13.37
CA ALA A 16 -5.90 -6.64 12.16
C ALA A 16 -6.56 -5.28 12.43
N PHE A 17 -7.19 -5.12 13.61
CA PHE A 17 -7.92 -3.91 13.98
C PHE A 17 -7.25 -3.11 15.10
N ASP A 18 -6.69 -3.82 16.09
CA ASP A 18 -6.25 -3.20 17.34
C ASP A 18 -4.75 -2.89 17.32
N ALA A 19 -3.94 -3.72 16.62
CA ALA A 19 -2.50 -3.50 16.53
C ALA A 19 -2.21 -2.30 15.63
N LYS A 20 -1.59 -1.28 16.22
CA LYS A 20 -1.07 -0.12 15.51
C LYS A 20 0.43 -0.29 15.32
N ARG A 21 0.88 -0.29 14.09
CA ARG A 21 2.27 -0.54 13.70
C ARG A 21 2.71 0.40 12.59
N GLN A 22 3.98 0.75 12.60
CA GLN A 22 4.53 1.58 11.54
C GLN A 22 4.31 0.94 10.17
N ALA A 23 3.73 1.73 9.24
CA ALA A 23 3.40 1.25 7.90
C ALA A 23 4.63 0.89 7.05
N GLY A 24 5.79 1.49 7.36
CA GLY A 24 6.95 1.39 6.48
C GLY A 24 6.60 1.85 5.06
N SER A 25 7.32 1.37 4.09
CA SER A 25 7.11 1.75 2.68
C SER A 25 5.76 1.36 2.07
N SER A 26 4.91 0.60 2.78
CA SER A 26 3.57 0.26 2.27
C SER A 26 2.63 1.46 2.22
N ILE A 27 2.94 2.56 2.92
CA ILE A 27 2.15 3.80 2.87
C ILE A 27 2.39 4.62 1.60
N LYS A 28 3.51 4.43 0.92
CA LYS A 28 3.94 5.27 -0.20
C LYS A 28 2.89 5.46 -1.29
N PRO A 29 2.16 4.43 -1.74
CA PRO A 29 1.10 4.61 -2.74
C PRO A 29 0.05 5.63 -2.34
N MET A 30 -0.44 5.59 -1.10
CA MET A 30 -1.52 6.44 -0.60
C MET A 30 -1.06 7.84 -0.19
N LEU A 31 0.15 7.95 0.34
CA LEU A 31 0.67 9.20 0.91
C LEU A 31 1.45 10.03 -0.11
N VAL A 32 2.13 9.38 -1.05
CA VAL A 32 3.11 10.04 -1.93
C VAL A 32 2.68 9.97 -3.40
N TYR A 33 2.66 8.78 -3.99
CA TYR A 33 2.51 8.61 -5.44
C TYR A 33 1.10 8.94 -5.94
N GLY A 34 0.07 8.44 -5.25
CA GLY A 34 -1.33 8.75 -5.59
C GLY A 34 -1.61 10.26 -5.52
N PRO A 35 -1.32 10.95 -4.41
CA PRO A 35 -1.46 12.39 -4.31
C PRO A 35 -0.65 13.18 -5.34
N ALA A 36 0.58 12.77 -5.67
CA ALA A 36 1.41 13.44 -6.66
C ALA A 36 0.82 13.33 -8.08
N ILE A 37 0.25 12.18 -8.43
CA ILE A 37 -0.43 11.98 -9.72
C ILE A 37 -1.75 12.73 -9.74
N GLU A 38 -2.57 12.63 -8.69
CA GLU A 38 -3.89 13.27 -8.61
C GLU A 38 -3.80 14.79 -8.69
N SER A 39 -2.80 15.38 -8.04
CA SER A 39 -2.56 16.82 -8.10
C SER A 39 -1.99 17.29 -9.45
N GLY A 40 -1.64 16.37 -10.36
CA GLY A 40 -0.98 16.71 -11.62
C GLY A 40 0.47 17.17 -11.45
N LEU A 41 1.10 16.86 -10.32
CA LEU A 41 2.52 17.15 -10.10
C LEU A 41 3.40 16.27 -10.99
N MET A 42 3.06 14.99 -11.11
CA MET A 42 3.84 13.99 -11.84
C MET A 42 2.96 12.99 -12.58
N GLY A 43 3.46 12.44 -13.69
CA GLY A 43 2.91 11.26 -14.36
C GLY A 43 3.76 10.02 -14.05
N SER A 44 3.29 8.82 -14.43
CA SER A 44 3.93 7.54 -14.08
C SER A 44 5.41 7.43 -14.47
N GLU A 45 5.82 8.12 -15.51
CA GLU A 45 7.19 8.10 -16.03
C GLU A 45 7.95 9.41 -15.79
N SER A 46 7.38 10.35 -15.00
CA SER A 46 8.12 11.56 -14.58
C SER A 46 9.38 11.16 -13.82
N MET A 47 10.46 11.88 -14.09
CA MET A 47 11.76 11.58 -13.52
C MET A 47 11.92 12.24 -12.15
N VAL A 48 12.43 11.48 -11.20
CA VAL A 48 12.73 11.94 -9.83
C VAL A 48 14.18 11.64 -9.49
N SER A 49 14.80 12.49 -8.69
CA SER A 49 16.18 12.33 -8.24
C SER A 49 16.29 11.23 -7.18
N ASP A 50 17.25 10.32 -7.35
CA ASP A 50 17.72 9.37 -6.33
C ASP A 50 19.22 9.60 -6.00
N TYR A 51 19.67 10.85 -6.11
CA TYR A 51 20.98 11.27 -5.62
C TYR A 51 20.98 11.33 -4.09
N ALA A 52 22.16 11.12 -3.52
CA ALA A 52 22.34 11.20 -2.06
C ALA A 52 21.72 12.50 -1.51
N ALA A 53 20.78 12.35 -0.58
CA ALA A 53 20.05 13.44 0.03
C ALA A 53 20.15 13.40 1.56
N LYS A 54 19.81 14.49 2.20
CA LYS A 54 19.82 14.64 3.66
C LYS A 54 18.47 15.16 4.13
N TRP A 55 18.09 14.78 5.33
CA TRP A 55 16.93 15.36 6.00
C TRP A 55 17.11 16.87 6.17
N ARG A 56 16.08 17.63 5.83
CA ARG A 56 16.09 19.11 5.93
C ARG A 56 15.58 19.59 7.27
N THR A 57 14.71 18.81 7.91
CA THR A 57 13.98 19.19 9.12
C THR A 57 14.01 18.08 10.18
N GLY A 58 13.54 18.40 11.40
CA GLY A 58 13.41 17.45 12.50
C GLY A 58 14.73 17.13 13.21
N GLU A 59 14.69 16.13 14.09
CA GLU A 59 15.85 15.72 14.90
C GLU A 59 17.01 15.17 14.07
N ASN A 60 16.71 14.61 12.89
CA ASN A 60 17.70 14.04 11.98
C ASN A 60 18.18 15.04 10.93
N ALA A 61 17.89 16.33 11.04
CA ALA A 61 18.32 17.34 10.08
C ALA A 61 19.84 17.28 9.85
N GLY A 62 20.23 17.18 8.57
CA GLY A 62 21.64 17.03 8.14
C GLY A 62 22.13 15.59 8.01
N GLU A 63 21.42 14.61 8.58
CA GLU A 63 21.74 13.19 8.40
C GLU A 63 21.30 12.68 7.03
N PRO A 64 21.99 11.69 6.45
CA PRO A 64 21.64 11.17 5.14
C PRO A 64 20.33 10.39 5.16
N ILE A 65 19.50 10.62 4.13
CA ILE A 65 18.39 9.72 3.79
C ILE A 65 18.99 8.46 3.17
N VAL A 66 18.56 7.28 3.62
CA VAL A 66 19.08 6.01 3.12
C VAL A 66 17.97 5.17 2.53
N ASN A 67 18.23 4.55 1.39
CA ASN A 67 17.45 3.45 0.85
C ASN A 67 17.80 2.15 1.60
N ALA A 68 16.99 1.11 1.42
CA ALA A 68 17.25 -0.19 2.07
C ALA A 68 18.64 -0.77 1.71
N THR A 69 19.16 -0.46 0.54
CA THR A 69 20.42 -1.02 0.01
C THR A 69 21.56 -0.02 -0.10
N ASN A 70 21.28 1.30 -0.13
CA ASN A 70 22.30 2.32 -0.42
C ASN A 70 21.83 3.73 -0.02
N ARG A 71 22.71 4.73 -0.23
CA ARG A 71 22.44 6.16 -0.02
C ARG A 71 21.93 6.88 -1.26
N GLY A 72 21.39 6.15 -2.23
CA GLY A 72 20.95 6.61 -3.54
C GLY A 72 21.76 5.98 -4.66
N THR A 73 21.15 5.90 -5.85
CA THR A 73 21.77 5.36 -7.06
C THR A 73 22.63 6.40 -7.79
N ASN A 74 22.60 7.65 -7.33
CA ASN A 74 23.24 8.81 -7.97
C ASN A 74 22.79 8.99 -9.44
N THR A 75 21.49 8.82 -9.67
CA THR A 75 20.85 9.01 -10.97
C THR A 75 19.44 9.53 -10.80
N PHE A 76 18.80 9.84 -11.91
CA PHE A 76 17.35 9.99 -11.98
C PHE A 76 16.72 8.65 -12.34
N MET A 77 15.51 8.41 -11.84
CA MET A 77 14.67 7.26 -12.19
C MET A 77 13.23 7.72 -12.37
N SER A 78 12.40 6.95 -13.08
CA SER A 78 10.99 7.27 -13.15
C SER A 78 10.32 7.05 -11.79
N ILE A 79 9.19 7.73 -11.54
CA ILE A 79 8.43 7.48 -10.30
C ILE A 79 7.91 6.05 -10.24
N ARG A 80 7.64 5.40 -11.37
CA ARG A 80 7.35 3.96 -11.45
C ARG A 80 8.51 3.14 -10.90
N GLU A 81 9.71 3.31 -11.45
CA GLU A 81 10.90 2.60 -10.99
C GLU A 81 11.19 2.87 -9.51
N SER A 82 11.00 4.12 -9.06
CA SER A 82 11.19 4.48 -7.66
C SER A 82 10.22 3.76 -6.72
N LEU A 83 8.98 3.49 -7.16
CA LEU A 83 8.01 2.68 -6.43
C LEU A 83 8.40 1.20 -6.41
N GLU A 84 8.88 0.66 -7.54
CA GLU A 84 9.34 -0.73 -7.68
C GLU A 84 10.51 -1.05 -6.75
N VAL A 85 11.53 -0.20 -6.72
CA VAL A 85 12.69 -0.36 -5.83
C VAL A 85 12.42 0.16 -4.42
N SER A 86 11.27 0.79 -4.23
CA SER A 86 10.86 1.37 -2.94
C SER A 86 11.83 2.43 -2.41
N SER A 87 12.41 3.28 -3.31
CA SER A 87 13.36 4.32 -2.91
C SER A 87 12.77 5.25 -1.85
N ASN A 88 13.51 5.45 -0.77
CA ASN A 88 13.18 6.41 0.28
C ASN A 88 13.50 7.83 -0.17
N ILE A 89 14.63 8.00 -0.84
CA ILE A 89 15.09 9.31 -1.31
C ILE A 89 14.11 9.87 -2.34
N ALA A 90 13.78 9.09 -3.37
CA ALA A 90 12.83 9.51 -4.39
C ALA A 90 11.44 9.80 -3.79
N ALA A 91 10.93 8.94 -2.90
CA ALA A 91 9.64 9.17 -2.25
C ALA A 91 9.63 10.43 -1.39
N THR A 92 10.72 10.73 -0.67
CA THR A 92 10.85 11.96 0.13
C THR A 92 10.90 13.19 -0.78
N ASN A 93 11.65 13.15 -1.89
CA ASN A 93 11.69 14.25 -2.86
C ASN A 93 10.31 14.54 -3.46
N ILE A 94 9.57 13.51 -3.91
CA ILE A 94 8.21 13.67 -4.44
C ILE A 94 7.30 14.30 -3.37
N PHE A 95 7.41 13.85 -2.13
CA PHE A 95 6.58 14.35 -1.04
C PHE A 95 6.88 15.82 -0.70
N GLN A 96 8.15 16.22 -0.75
CA GLN A 96 8.57 17.61 -0.58
C GLN A 96 8.06 18.49 -1.73
N ASP A 97 8.19 18.03 -2.98
CA ASP A 97 7.67 18.73 -4.15
C ASP A 97 6.15 18.93 -4.07
N LEU A 98 5.43 17.92 -3.50
CA LEU A 98 3.99 18.03 -3.24
C LEU A 98 3.69 19.10 -2.19
N TRP A 99 4.47 19.19 -1.10
CA TRP A 99 4.32 20.26 -0.11
C TRP A 99 4.57 21.63 -0.68
N GLU A 100 5.62 21.77 -1.49
CA GLU A 100 5.96 23.06 -2.13
C GLU A 100 4.86 23.50 -3.09
N LYS A 101 4.29 22.55 -3.86
CA LYS A 101 3.19 22.84 -4.78
C LYS A 101 1.92 23.27 -4.06
N GLU A 102 1.53 22.54 -3.02
CA GLU A 102 0.22 22.74 -2.36
C GLU A 102 0.29 23.74 -1.18
N GLY A 103 1.50 24.06 -0.71
CA GLY A 103 1.71 24.98 0.43
C GLY A 103 1.23 24.43 1.78
N ASP A 104 1.00 23.14 1.89
CA ASP A 104 0.46 22.47 3.08
C ASP A 104 1.14 21.12 3.33
N HIS A 105 1.79 20.99 4.47
CA HIS A 105 2.45 19.72 4.88
C HIS A 105 1.46 18.61 5.22
N PHE A 106 0.23 18.95 5.58
CA PHE A 106 -0.85 17.99 5.82
C PHE A 106 -1.67 17.65 4.57
N TYR A 107 -1.36 18.22 3.42
CA TYR A 107 -2.17 18.09 2.21
C TYR A 107 -2.55 16.64 1.90
N ALA A 108 -1.58 15.74 1.89
CA ALA A 108 -1.81 14.33 1.56
C ALA A 108 -2.69 13.62 2.59
N TYR A 109 -2.53 13.93 3.88
CA TYR A 109 -3.41 13.40 4.92
C TYR A 109 -4.83 13.95 4.79
N THR A 110 -4.98 15.27 4.75
CA THR A 110 -6.28 15.94 4.75
C THR A 110 -7.13 15.56 3.53
N ASN A 111 -6.51 15.50 2.35
CA ASN A 111 -7.24 15.30 1.10
C ASN A 111 -7.44 13.84 0.72
N TYR A 112 -6.61 12.92 1.25
CA TYR A 112 -6.64 11.51 0.83
C TYR A 112 -6.71 10.54 2.02
N LEU A 113 -5.71 10.49 2.91
CA LEU A 113 -5.65 9.48 3.96
C LEU A 113 -6.83 9.54 4.93
N SER A 114 -7.22 10.74 5.36
CA SER A 114 -8.37 10.95 6.25
C SER A 114 -9.67 10.37 5.68
N LYS A 115 -9.86 10.51 4.37
CA LYS A 115 -11.04 9.97 3.67
C LYS A 115 -11.06 8.45 3.59
N MET A 116 -9.88 7.80 3.70
CA MET A 116 -9.73 6.34 3.72
C MET A 116 -9.70 5.77 5.14
N GLY A 117 -10.00 6.59 6.16
CA GLY A 117 -10.09 6.14 7.55
C GLY A 117 -8.74 5.96 8.25
N TYR A 118 -7.67 6.59 7.75
CA TYR A 118 -6.40 6.64 8.49
C TYR A 118 -6.52 7.57 9.69
N PRO A 119 -5.87 7.24 10.82
CA PRO A 119 -5.94 8.05 12.03
C PRO A 119 -5.27 9.41 11.84
N GLU A 120 -5.79 10.44 12.49
CA GLU A 120 -5.12 11.73 12.58
C GLU A 120 -3.85 11.60 13.43
N ASP A 121 -2.73 12.05 12.90
CA ASP A 121 -1.43 12.04 13.56
C ASP A 121 -0.54 13.14 12.97
N ASN A 122 0.16 13.87 13.84
CA ASN A 122 1.04 14.95 13.42
C ASN A 122 2.21 14.48 12.54
N SER A 123 2.59 13.22 12.66
CA SER A 123 3.68 12.64 11.87
C SER A 123 3.39 12.57 10.37
N TRP A 124 2.12 12.70 9.95
CA TRP A 124 1.79 12.85 8.52
C TRP A 124 2.38 14.10 7.87
N ALA A 125 2.70 15.13 8.67
CA ALA A 125 3.37 16.34 8.22
C ALA A 125 4.90 16.30 8.37
N TYR A 126 5.48 15.18 8.78
CA TYR A 126 6.94 15.06 8.90
C TYR A 126 7.55 14.73 7.53
N GLU A 127 8.75 15.24 7.30
CA GLU A 127 9.54 14.90 6.11
C GLU A 127 9.76 13.39 5.97
N SER A 128 9.78 12.66 7.09
CA SER A 128 9.94 11.21 7.15
C SER A 128 8.63 10.41 6.98
N ALA A 129 7.48 11.07 6.85
CA ALA A 129 6.19 10.39 6.66
C ALA A 129 6.19 9.37 5.50
N PRO A 130 6.85 9.63 4.34
CA PRO A 130 6.97 8.66 3.25
C PRO A 130 7.63 7.33 3.62
N LEU A 131 8.38 7.30 4.72
CA LEU A 131 9.00 6.07 5.23
C LEU A 131 8.05 5.26 6.11
N GLY A 132 6.83 5.77 6.35
CA GLY A 132 5.80 5.07 7.11
C GLY A 132 6.07 5.04 8.60
N VAL A 133 6.52 6.16 9.16
CA VAL A 133 6.78 6.32 10.60
C VAL A 133 5.51 6.39 11.44
N THR A 134 4.36 6.66 10.81
CA THR A 134 3.06 6.71 11.48
C THR A 134 2.51 5.31 11.69
N ASP A 135 1.96 5.08 12.87
CA ASP A 135 1.32 3.82 13.23
C ASP A 135 -0.07 3.69 12.60
N VAL A 136 -0.31 2.56 11.95
CA VAL A 136 -1.56 2.22 11.27
C VAL A 136 -1.96 0.79 11.57
N THR A 137 -3.21 0.44 11.34
CA THR A 137 -3.69 -0.94 11.43
C THR A 137 -3.59 -1.67 10.09
N VAL A 138 -3.70 -3.00 10.11
CA VAL A 138 -3.83 -3.80 8.88
C VAL A 138 -5.07 -3.37 8.09
N LEU A 139 -6.16 -3.04 8.80
CA LEU A 139 -7.39 -2.53 8.18
C LEU A 139 -7.15 -1.20 7.43
N ASN A 140 -6.40 -0.25 8.03
CA ASN A 140 -6.09 1.01 7.34
C ASN A 140 -5.35 0.75 6.02
N GLN A 141 -4.35 -0.13 6.02
CA GLN A 141 -3.63 -0.49 4.80
C GLN A 141 -4.53 -1.17 3.77
N THR A 142 -5.39 -2.10 4.22
CA THR A 142 -6.37 -2.75 3.33
C THR A 142 -7.29 -1.71 2.68
N ASN A 143 -7.79 -0.75 3.46
CA ASN A 143 -8.65 0.32 2.98
C ASN A 143 -7.97 1.19 1.92
N GLY A 144 -6.71 1.57 2.15
CA GLY A 144 -5.96 2.38 1.19
C GLY A 144 -5.76 1.67 -0.15
N PHE A 145 -5.32 0.42 -0.12
CA PHE A 145 -5.10 -0.36 -1.35
C PHE A 145 -6.41 -0.72 -2.06
N GLN A 146 -7.45 -1.07 -1.30
CA GLN A 146 -8.78 -1.32 -1.84
C GLN A 146 -9.31 -0.08 -2.58
N THR A 147 -9.02 1.12 -2.10
CA THR A 147 -9.44 2.36 -2.76
C THR A 147 -8.90 2.45 -4.18
N PHE A 148 -7.62 2.15 -4.42
CA PHE A 148 -7.07 2.09 -5.78
C PHE A 148 -7.67 0.95 -6.61
N ALA A 149 -7.80 -0.24 -6.02
CA ALA A 149 -8.38 -1.41 -6.70
C ALA A 149 -9.86 -1.19 -7.08
N ASN A 150 -10.56 -0.27 -6.42
CA ASN A 150 -11.94 0.11 -6.64
C ASN A 150 -12.07 1.48 -7.34
N ASN A 151 -11.25 1.72 -8.37
CA ASN A 151 -11.32 2.93 -9.20
C ASN A 151 -11.26 4.26 -8.42
N GLY A 152 -10.50 4.29 -7.33
CA GLY A 152 -10.33 5.47 -6.48
C GLY A 152 -11.45 5.69 -5.46
N VAL A 153 -12.41 4.78 -5.37
CA VAL A 153 -13.55 4.85 -4.44
C VAL A 153 -13.24 4.08 -3.16
N TYR A 154 -13.15 4.79 -2.04
CA TYR A 154 -13.11 4.18 -0.73
C TYR A 154 -14.48 3.68 -0.32
N GLN A 155 -14.53 2.47 0.19
CA GLN A 155 -15.70 1.86 0.81
C GLN A 155 -15.28 1.33 2.18
N GLN A 156 -15.93 1.83 3.24
CA GLN A 156 -15.69 1.29 4.58
C GLN A 156 -16.08 -0.19 4.66
N GLY A 157 -15.15 -1.00 5.13
CA GLY A 157 -15.40 -2.43 5.35
C GLY A 157 -16.43 -2.65 6.45
N TYR A 158 -17.27 -3.66 6.29
CA TYR A 158 -18.27 -4.09 7.29
C TYR A 158 -18.34 -5.62 7.34
N ILE A 159 -18.84 -6.15 8.45
CA ILE A 159 -18.99 -7.59 8.68
C ILE A 159 -20.46 -7.96 8.72
N ILE A 160 -21.32 -7.07 9.28
CA ILE A 160 -22.73 -7.29 9.42
C ILE A 160 -23.46 -6.53 8.33
N GLU A 161 -24.06 -7.25 7.38
CA GLU A 161 -24.87 -6.66 6.32
C GLU A 161 -26.26 -6.31 6.78
N SER A 162 -26.93 -7.23 7.50
CA SER A 162 -28.25 -7.00 8.08
C SER A 162 -28.49 -7.82 9.33
N ILE A 163 -29.36 -7.31 10.20
CA ILE A 163 -29.91 -8.04 11.36
C ILE A 163 -31.43 -8.04 11.21
N LYS A 164 -32.03 -9.22 11.30
CA LYS A 164 -33.48 -9.40 11.26
C LYS A 164 -33.95 -10.08 12.55
N ASP A 165 -35.15 -9.78 12.98
CA ASP A 165 -35.80 -10.51 14.07
C ASP A 165 -36.35 -11.86 13.59
N ASN A 166 -36.99 -12.59 14.50
CA ASN A 166 -37.59 -13.90 14.21
C ASN A 166 -38.83 -13.81 13.29
N GLU A 167 -39.41 -12.64 13.13
CA GLU A 167 -40.55 -12.36 12.25
C GLU A 167 -40.11 -11.91 10.85
N GLY A 168 -38.79 -11.68 10.67
CA GLY A 168 -38.18 -11.27 9.41
C GLY A 168 -38.11 -9.75 9.26
N GLU A 169 -38.51 -8.98 10.26
CA GLU A 169 -38.37 -7.52 10.25
C GLU A 169 -36.91 -7.12 10.35
N VAL A 170 -36.51 -6.13 9.54
CA VAL A 170 -35.13 -5.63 9.49
C VAL A 170 -34.85 -4.70 10.64
N LEU A 171 -34.04 -5.15 11.61
CA LEU A 171 -33.59 -4.34 12.74
C LEU A 171 -32.39 -3.48 12.41
N TYR A 172 -31.52 -3.92 11.47
CA TYR A 172 -30.36 -3.20 10.99
C TYR A 172 -30.11 -3.58 9.53
N GLN A 173 -29.74 -2.60 8.73
CA GLN A 173 -29.24 -2.77 7.37
C GLN A 173 -28.01 -1.88 7.19
N HIS A 174 -26.88 -2.46 6.76
CA HIS A 174 -25.71 -1.67 6.41
C HIS A 174 -26.02 -0.77 5.21
N GLU A 175 -25.68 0.50 5.35
CA GLU A 175 -25.76 1.47 4.26
C GLU A 175 -24.34 1.80 3.78
N ALA A 176 -24.02 1.43 2.55
CA ALA A 176 -22.76 1.77 1.92
C ALA A 176 -22.68 3.29 1.74
N LYS A 177 -21.53 3.87 2.14
CA LYS A 177 -21.23 5.31 1.95
C LYS A 177 -19.90 5.43 1.21
N PRO A 178 -19.88 5.18 -0.11
CA PRO A 178 -18.67 5.28 -0.90
C PRO A 178 -18.18 6.73 -0.97
N VAL A 179 -16.85 6.91 -0.94
CA VAL A 179 -16.19 8.21 -1.05
C VAL A 179 -15.18 8.17 -2.19
N GLN A 180 -15.33 9.03 -3.20
CA GLN A 180 -14.31 9.20 -4.22
C GLN A 180 -13.11 9.91 -3.59
N VAL A 181 -11.98 9.22 -3.49
CA VAL A 181 -10.73 9.73 -2.91
C VAL A 181 -9.77 10.15 -4.00
N PHE A 182 -9.58 9.31 -5.01
CA PHE A 182 -8.78 9.58 -6.20
C PHE A 182 -9.67 9.50 -7.45
N SER A 183 -9.32 10.21 -8.51
CA SER A 183 -9.97 10.01 -9.80
C SER A 183 -9.74 8.59 -10.31
N GLU A 184 -10.63 8.10 -11.18
CA GLU A 184 -10.46 6.81 -11.84
C GLU A 184 -9.16 6.77 -12.65
N ALA A 185 -8.78 7.90 -13.25
CA ALA A 185 -7.51 8.03 -13.97
C ALA A 185 -6.32 7.77 -13.05
N THR A 186 -6.24 8.46 -11.92
CA THR A 186 -5.16 8.25 -10.93
C THR A 186 -5.16 6.84 -10.39
N ALA A 187 -6.32 6.30 -10.03
CA ALA A 187 -6.43 4.94 -9.51
C ALA A 187 -5.92 3.91 -10.52
N SER A 188 -6.26 4.06 -11.80
CA SER A 188 -5.81 3.15 -12.86
C SER A 188 -4.30 3.26 -13.15
N ILE A 189 -3.73 4.46 -13.08
CA ILE A 189 -2.27 4.65 -13.17
C ILE A 189 -1.58 4.01 -11.97
N MET A 190 -2.11 4.20 -10.77
CA MET A 190 -1.54 3.62 -9.55
C MET A 190 -1.60 2.09 -9.55
N THR A 191 -2.70 1.47 -10.01
CA THR A 191 -2.77 0.01 -10.15
C THR A 191 -1.77 -0.50 -11.19
N ASP A 192 -1.56 0.21 -12.30
CA ASP A 192 -0.56 -0.13 -13.31
C ASP A 192 0.88 -0.03 -12.74
N MET A 193 1.19 1.02 -11.97
CA MET A 193 2.48 1.14 -11.30
C MET A 193 2.69 0.06 -10.21
N MET A 194 1.65 -0.26 -9.42
CA MET A 194 1.74 -1.30 -8.41
C MET A 194 1.76 -2.72 -9.00
N ARG A 195 1.27 -2.92 -10.24
CA ARG A 195 1.46 -4.16 -10.99
C ARG A 195 2.94 -4.37 -11.26
N SER A 196 3.66 -3.35 -11.72
CA SER A 196 5.09 -3.47 -11.97
C SER A 196 5.90 -3.78 -10.69
N VAL A 197 5.49 -3.29 -9.51
CA VAL A 197 6.11 -3.69 -8.23
C VAL A 197 6.06 -5.20 -8.02
N ILE A 198 4.93 -5.82 -8.31
CA ILE A 198 4.72 -7.27 -8.14
C ILE A 198 5.43 -8.07 -9.23
N ASP A 199 5.36 -7.64 -10.48
CA ASP A 199 5.91 -8.36 -11.62
C ASP A 199 7.44 -8.28 -11.69
N GLU A 200 8.05 -7.13 -11.38
CA GLU A 200 9.50 -6.92 -11.37
C GLU A 200 10.22 -7.53 -10.16
N GLN A 201 9.48 -7.87 -9.11
CA GLN A 201 9.96 -8.59 -7.92
C GLN A 201 11.20 -7.98 -7.24
N LYS A 202 11.43 -6.67 -7.38
CA LYS A 202 12.59 -5.98 -6.79
C LYS A 202 12.54 -5.94 -5.26
N THR A 203 11.34 -5.98 -4.68
CA THR A 203 11.13 -5.90 -3.23
C THR A 203 10.37 -7.07 -2.63
N SER A 204 9.86 -8.01 -3.44
CA SER A 204 9.11 -9.18 -2.97
C SER A 204 9.24 -10.37 -3.90
N SER A 205 9.32 -11.56 -3.34
CA SER A 205 9.25 -12.83 -4.07
C SER A 205 7.82 -13.36 -4.25
N PHE A 206 6.80 -12.60 -3.88
CA PHE A 206 5.41 -13.05 -3.88
C PHE A 206 4.99 -13.66 -5.22
N LYS A 207 5.28 -12.96 -6.34
CA LYS A 207 4.89 -13.41 -7.69
C LYS A 207 5.48 -14.77 -8.05
N SER A 208 6.76 -14.97 -7.78
CA SER A 208 7.42 -16.25 -8.07
C SER A 208 6.88 -17.38 -7.19
N VAL A 209 6.61 -17.11 -5.92
CA VAL A 209 6.07 -18.13 -5.00
C VAL A 209 4.66 -18.51 -5.38
N ILE A 210 3.75 -17.55 -5.60
CA ILE A 210 2.35 -17.84 -5.95
C ILE A 210 2.25 -18.56 -7.31
N SER A 211 3.08 -18.18 -8.28
CA SER A 211 3.15 -18.84 -9.60
C SER A 211 3.64 -20.29 -9.49
N GLY A 212 4.52 -20.57 -8.54
CA GLY A 212 4.98 -21.94 -8.27
C GLY A 212 3.94 -22.82 -7.56
N LEU A 213 2.96 -22.20 -6.88
CA LEU A 213 1.89 -22.92 -6.17
C LEU A 213 0.69 -23.22 -7.06
N ASP A 214 0.28 -22.26 -7.89
CA ASP A 214 -0.88 -22.41 -8.79
C ASP A 214 -0.71 -21.51 -10.02
N TRP A 215 -0.93 -22.07 -11.21
CA TRP A 215 -0.80 -21.38 -12.49
C TRP A 215 -1.80 -20.24 -12.66
N ASN A 216 -3.07 -20.45 -12.29
CA ASN A 216 -4.11 -19.44 -12.44
C ASN A 216 -3.85 -18.24 -11.51
N LEU A 217 -3.51 -18.52 -10.25
CA LEU A 217 -3.10 -17.50 -9.31
C LEU A 217 -1.84 -16.77 -9.78
N GLY A 218 -0.86 -17.48 -10.34
CA GLY A 218 0.35 -16.90 -10.91
C GLY A 218 0.08 -15.91 -12.05
N ASN A 219 -0.96 -16.15 -12.85
CA ASN A 219 -1.36 -15.30 -13.98
C ASN A 219 -2.45 -14.28 -13.63
N ALA A 220 -2.97 -14.29 -12.42
CA ALA A 220 -3.89 -13.24 -11.98
C ALA A 220 -3.21 -11.87 -12.02
N ASP A 221 -4.00 -10.83 -12.17
CA ASP A 221 -3.51 -9.45 -12.25
C ASP A 221 -3.27 -8.88 -10.85
N TRP A 222 -2.11 -9.22 -10.29
CA TRP A 222 -1.72 -8.79 -8.97
C TRP A 222 -1.10 -7.40 -9.01
N VAL A 223 -1.57 -6.52 -8.15
CA VAL A 223 -0.96 -5.23 -7.82
C VAL A 223 -0.64 -5.20 -6.33
N GLY A 224 0.37 -4.45 -5.91
CA GLY A 224 0.67 -4.41 -4.48
C GLY A 224 1.92 -3.63 -4.11
N LYS A 225 2.22 -3.67 -2.81
CA LYS A 225 3.41 -3.02 -2.23
C LYS A 225 3.85 -3.70 -0.97
N THR A 226 5.16 -3.78 -0.79
CA THR A 226 5.81 -4.20 0.46
C THR A 226 6.04 -3.01 1.38
N GLY A 227 6.16 -3.28 2.67
CA GLY A 227 6.65 -2.34 3.68
C GLY A 227 7.55 -3.04 4.68
N SER A 228 8.57 -2.35 5.13
CA SER A 228 9.40 -2.79 6.24
C SER A 228 9.89 -1.60 7.03
N THR A 229 10.15 -1.80 8.31
CA THR A 229 10.71 -0.80 9.21
C THR A 229 12.12 -1.20 9.64
N ASN A 230 12.81 -0.30 10.35
CA ASN A 230 14.15 -0.53 10.84
C ASN A 230 14.22 -1.82 11.67
N ASN A 231 15.33 -2.54 11.58
CA ASN A 231 15.57 -3.81 12.27
C ASN A 231 14.53 -4.91 11.95
N TRP A 232 13.78 -4.74 10.84
CA TRP A 232 12.69 -5.66 10.46
C TRP A 232 11.66 -5.89 11.58
N SER A 233 11.37 -4.84 12.36
CA SER A 233 10.34 -4.89 13.39
C SER A 233 8.96 -5.11 12.80
N ASP A 234 8.72 -4.54 11.62
CA ASP A 234 7.48 -4.68 10.86
C ASP A 234 7.79 -5.13 9.44
N SER A 235 7.01 -6.07 8.94
CA SER A 235 7.04 -6.53 7.57
C SER A 235 5.62 -6.60 7.02
N TRP A 236 5.37 -5.84 5.96
CA TRP A 236 4.08 -5.69 5.31
C TRP A 236 4.12 -6.22 3.89
N LEU A 237 3.03 -6.84 3.49
CA LEU A 237 2.70 -7.07 2.09
C LEU A 237 1.20 -6.85 1.92
N VAL A 238 0.85 -5.96 1.00
CA VAL A 238 -0.53 -5.77 0.56
C VAL A 238 -0.61 -6.08 -0.91
N VAL A 239 -1.55 -6.93 -1.30
CA VAL A 239 -1.79 -7.31 -2.69
C VAL A 239 -3.28 -7.22 -3.02
N SER A 240 -3.58 -6.84 -4.24
CA SER A 240 -4.95 -6.81 -4.76
C SER A 240 -5.03 -7.47 -6.13
N THR A 241 -6.17 -8.08 -6.41
CA THR A 241 -6.69 -8.31 -7.75
C THR A 241 -7.90 -7.39 -7.96
N PRO A 242 -8.51 -7.33 -9.16
CA PRO A 242 -9.76 -6.57 -9.32
C PRO A 242 -10.91 -6.99 -8.39
N SER A 243 -10.84 -8.19 -7.79
CA SER A 243 -11.90 -8.75 -6.95
C SER A 243 -11.62 -8.69 -5.45
N ILE A 244 -10.36 -8.66 -5.02
CA ILE A 244 -10.02 -8.78 -3.60
C ILE A 244 -8.74 -8.02 -3.26
N THR A 245 -8.72 -7.43 -2.08
CA THR A 245 -7.50 -6.87 -1.45
C THR A 245 -7.17 -7.64 -0.18
N ILE A 246 -5.92 -8.04 -0.04
CA ILE A 246 -5.43 -8.80 1.12
C ILE A 246 -4.18 -8.13 1.66
N SER A 247 -4.19 -7.84 2.96
CA SER A 247 -3.08 -7.25 3.67
C SER A 247 -2.52 -8.22 4.70
N SER A 248 -1.21 -8.20 4.87
CA SER A 248 -0.51 -8.98 5.88
C SER A 248 0.52 -8.11 6.58
N TRP A 249 0.53 -8.20 7.88
CA TRP A 249 1.60 -7.69 8.74
C TRP A 249 2.24 -8.86 9.50
N SER A 250 3.54 -8.82 9.64
CA SER A 250 4.33 -9.76 10.43
C SER A 250 5.35 -8.97 11.25
N GLY A 251 5.38 -9.25 12.55
CA GLY A 251 6.25 -8.59 13.51
C GLY A 251 6.12 -9.21 14.90
N ARG A 252 6.59 -8.49 15.90
CA ARG A 252 6.55 -8.89 17.31
C ARG A 252 5.77 -7.86 18.12
N ASP A 253 4.95 -8.32 19.05
CA ASP A 253 4.13 -7.43 19.91
C ASP A 253 5.01 -6.56 20.83
N ASP A 254 6.22 -7.03 21.18
CA ASP A 254 7.19 -6.27 21.98
C ASP A 254 8.01 -5.26 21.15
N ASN A 255 7.66 -5.06 19.89
CA ASN A 255 8.31 -4.15 18.92
C ASN A 255 9.81 -4.41 18.71
N LYS A 256 10.33 -5.58 19.11
CA LYS A 256 11.70 -5.95 18.81
C LYS A 256 11.86 -6.37 17.37
N GLY A 257 13.04 -6.11 16.82
CA GLY A 257 13.41 -6.56 15.49
C GLY A 257 13.31 -8.07 15.32
N THR A 258 13.06 -8.50 14.10
CA THR A 258 13.11 -9.90 13.69
C THR A 258 14.46 -10.18 12.96
N ASP A 259 14.43 -10.58 11.69
CA ASP A 259 15.64 -10.79 10.90
C ASP A 259 15.43 -10.40 9.43
N SER A 260 16.50 -10.36 8.66
CA SER A 260 16.48 -9.95 7.23
C SER A 260 15.60 -10.81 6.33
N ALA A 261 15.13 -11.97 6.78
CA ALA A 261 14.20 -12.81 6.02
C ALA A 261 12.72 -12.46 6.26
N ALA A 262 12.42 -11.42 7.05
CA ALA A 262 11.04 -11.03 7.36
C ALA A 262 10.18 -10.83 6.11
N GLY A 263 10.68 -10.08 5.12
CA GLY A 263 9.95 -9.86 3.86
C GLY A 263 9.69 -11.14 3.07
N THR A 264 10.66 -12.04 3.02
CA THR A 264 10.50 -13.36 2.36
C THR A 264 9.47 -14.21 3.08
N ARG A 265 9.48 -14.25 4.42
CA ARG A 265 8.47 -14.99 5.21
C ARG A 265 7.07 -14.42 4.96
N THR A 266 6.92 -13.10 4.96
CA THR A 266 5.63 -12.45 4.70
C THR A 266 5.11 -12.77 3.30
N ALA A 267 5.97 -12.72 2.27
CA ALA A 267 5.62 -13.08 0.90
C ALA A 267 5.20 -14.55 0.78
N ASN A 268 5.95 -15.46 1.36
CA ASN A 268 5.65 -16.89 1.39
C ASN A 268 4.32 -17.15 2.11
N TYR A 269 4.16 -16.63 3.32
CA TYR A 269 2.93 -16.78 4.10
C TYR A 269 1.70 -16.29 3.31
N MET A 270 1.78 -15.12 2.71
CA MET A 270 0.70 -14.57 1.90
C MET A 270 0.38 -15.48 0.70
N ALA A 271 1.39 -15.93 -0.03
CA ALA A 271 1.18 -16.79 -1.20
C ALA A 271 0.54 -18.14 -0.81
N TYR A 272 1.03 -18.79 0.26
CA TYR A 272 0.44 -20.04 0.75
C TYR A 272 -0.98 -19.87 1.27
N LEU A 273 -1.27 -18.78 2.00
CA LEU A 273 -2.61 -18.47 2.48
C LEU A 273 -3.58 -18.27 1.31
N ILE A 274 -3.19 -17.45 0.34
CA ILE A 274 -3.98 -17.19 -0.86
C ILE A 274 -4.26 -18.48 -1.63
N ASN A 275 -3.22 -19.29 -1.86
CA ASN A 275 -3.40 -20.58 -2.54
C ASN A 275 -4.36 -21.50 -1.76
N ARG A 276 -4.26 -21.53 -0.44
CA ARG A 276 -5.17 -22.34 0.39
C ARG A 276 -6.61 -21.88 0.31
N ILE A 277 -6.86 -20.58 0.32
CA ILE A 277 -8.20 -20.01 0.14
C ILE A 277 -8.72 -20.31 -1.27
N TYR A 278 -7.88 -20.12 -2.30
CA TYR A 278 -8.23 -20.38 -3.70
C TYR A 278 -8.68 -21.81 -3.93
N GLN A 279 -8.05 -22.79 -3.29
CA GLN A 279 -8.47 -24.22 -3.37
C GLN A 279 -9.88 -24.47 -2.83
N THR A 280 -10.41 -23.60 -1.99
CA THR A 280 -11.75 -23.72 -1.38
C THR A 280 -12.77 -22.77 -2.02
N ASN A 281 -12.35 -21.62 -2.53
CA ASN A 281 -13.19 -20.63 -3.16
C ASN A 281 -12.42 -19.86 -4.24
N GLN A 282 -12.47 -20.37 -5.48
CA GLN A 282 -11.70 -19.82 -6.60
C GLN A 282 -12.23 -18.46 -7.07
N GLU A 283 -13.53 -18.23 -7.01
CA GLU A 283 -14.19 -17.05 -7.56
C GLU A 283 -13.78 -15.74 -6.87
N VAL A 284 -13.45 -15.83 -5.57
CA VAL A 284 -13.05 -14.67 -4.76
C VAL A 284 -11.89 -13.89 -5.36
N PHE A 285 -10.98 -14.57 -6.06
CA PHE A 285 -9.76 -13.93 -6.56
C PHE A 285 -9.88 -13.28 -7.93
N GLY A 286 -10.97 -13.55 -8.67
CA GLY A 286 -11.16 -12.95 -9.98
C GLY A 286 -9.96 -13.14 -10.92
N VAL A 287 -9.36 -14.36 -10.96
CA VAL A 287 -8.08 -14.63 -11.65
C VAL A 287 -8.09 -14.32 -13.14
N ASN A 288 -9.26 -14.27 -13.75
CA ASN A 288 -9.45 -13.92 -15.16
C ASN A 288 -9.76 -12.43 -15.38
N GLN A 289 -9.89 -11.65 -14.31
CA GLN A 289 -10.15 -10.22 -14.40
C GLN A 289 -8.82 -9.46 -14.49
N LYS A 290 -8.88 -8.26 -15.08
CA LYS A 290 -7.73 -7.37 -15.24
C LYS A 290 -8.10 -5.97 -14.79
N PHE A 291 -7.13 -5.27 -14.21
CA PHE A 291 -7.28 -3.82 -14.03
C PHE A 291 -7.13 -3.13 -15.38
N GLU A 292 -8.10 -2.33 -15.72
CA GLU A 292 -8.12 -1.57 -16.97
C GLU A 292 -7.67 -0.12 -16.71
N LEU A 293 -6.98 0.47 -17.66
CA LEU A 293 -6.72 1.90 -17.62
C LEU A 293 -8.01 2.66 -17.88
N SER A 294 -8.23 3.74 -17.11
CA SER A 294 -9.34 4.66 -17.34
C SER A 294 -9.31 5.20 -18.78
N SER A 295 -10.49 5.45 -19.35
CA SER A 295 -10.62 6.11 -20.66
C SER A 295 -9.97 7.48 -20.74
N ASP A 296 -9.76 8.12 -19.60
CA ASP A 296 -9.11 9.42 -19.48
C ASP A 296 -7.57 9.34 -19.50
N VAL A 297 -7.03 8.10 -19.47
CA VAL A 297 -5.58 7.84 -19.52
C VAL A 297 -5.16 7.44 -20.92
N LYS A 298 -4.18 8.12 -21.48
CA LYS A 298 -3.58 7.81 -22.79
C LYS A 298 -2.21 7.20 -22.62
N LYS A 299 -1.96 6.08 -23.31
CA LYS A 299 -0.61 5.52 -23.43
C LYS A 299 0.19 6.34 -24.44
N ALA A 300 1.38 6.77 -24.05
CA ALA A 300 2.33 7.46 -24.91
C ALA A 300 3.71 6.83 -24.78
N GLN A 301 4.50 6.89 -25.85
CA GLN A 301 5.93 6.61 -25.75
C GLN A 301 6.62 7.81 -25.19
N VAL A 302 7.41 7.60 -24.15
CA VAL A 302 8.20 8.63 -23.50
C VAL A 302 9.69 8.27 -23.57
N SER A 303 10.54 9.27 -23.46
CA SER A 303 11.98 9.04 -23.39
C SER A 303 12.35 8.34 -22.08
N LYS A 304 13.17 7.30 -22.15
CA LYS A 304 13.71 6.65 -20.96
C LYS A 304 14.52 7.60 -20.05
N PHE A 305 15.01 8.72 -20.60
CA PHE A 305 15.91 9.64 -19.89
C PHE A 305 15.24 10.93 -19.42
N THR A 306 14.09 11.27 -19.98
CA THR A 306 13.43 12.56 -19.68
C THR A 306 11.98 12.40 -19.24
N GLY A 307 11.44 11.19 -19.33
CA GLY A 307 10.02 10.93 -19.06
C GLY A 307 9.11 11.30 -20.21
#